data_04cbea8ffff22faf1d633d2710b66d6e
#
_entry.id   04cbea8ffff22faf1d633d2710b66d6e
#
_cell.length_a   1.000
_cell.length_b   1.000
_cell.length_c   1.000
_cell.angle_alpha   90.00
_cell.angle_beta   90.00
_cell.angle_gamma   90.00
#
_symmetry.space_group_name_H-M   'P 1'
#
loop_
_entity.id
_entity.type
_entity.pdbx_description
1 polymer ?
#
loop_
_entity_poly.entity_id
_entity_poly.type
_entity_poly.pdbx_seq_one_letter_code
_entity_poly.pdbx_strand_id
1 'polypeptide(L)'
;MGQVNPERMFDVDFQEATDCICAYGPDITILLEGHMGIGKSAQLEEVGKRFPTYKKYYFDCTTKMDAGDVMIPKLKDIDGNDFVRFATNEELGIHLQKTPSILMIDEYGKGNKSLTNSMNRLCYERKLGAYTMHKDSIVFLTTNLGAENVGDTLAPQQLNRMTVMRVRKPSHTDWIDWGLXKGLNHVVLGCVRENPHWLQPFDEVDNPSDNPYIYHPREQRRHFVTGRSLEKASIIFGRKDVITTRALTCMLNGTIGVAATNTLMTFSRLTEQLPTMDSIKNDPMNAKVPDDAAGVCLVIYRTLQTIERDWVDAWMTYVQRLGKEAQGMFGKTVCHKDYGRRKQVVNTKSFMAWARANNYMYEEDQS
;
A
#
# COMPACT_ATOMS: atom_id res chain seq x y z
N MET A 1 19.99 -16.80 15.44
CA MET A 1 19.40 -16.98 14.10
C MET A 1 18.06 -17.67 14.30
N GLY A 2 16.95 -16.91 14.23
CA GLY A 2 15.62 -17.49 14.33
C GLY A 2 15.37 -18.43 13.14
N GLN A 3 14.77 -19.59 13.40
CA GLN A 3 14.38 -20.48 12.32
C GLN A 3 13.34 -19.78 11.47
N VAL A 4 13.66 -19.56 10.19
CA VAL A 4 12.68 -19.04 9.22
C VAL A 4 11.57 -20.08 9.11
N ASN A 5 10.35 -19.70 9.41
CA ASN A 5 9.20 -20.58 9.23
C ASN A 5 9.14 -21.00 7.77
N PRO A 6 9.22 -22.33 7.48
CA PRO A 6 9.23 -22.80 6.07
C PRO A 6 8.04 -22.31 5.25
N GLU A 7 6.90 -22.04 5.88
CA GLU A 7 5.72 -21.52 5.18
C GLU A 7 5.95 -20.12 4.61
N ARG A 8 6.87 -19.35 5.21
CA ARG A 8 7.18 -17.97 4.78
C ARG A 8 8.09 -17.91 3.56
N MET A 9 8.74 -19.00 3.20
CA MET A 9 9.54 -19.05 1.98
C MET A 9 8.70 -18.85 0.71
N PHE A 10 7.37 -18.98 0.85
CA PHE A 10 6.42 -18.87 -0.27
C PHE A 10 5.54 -17.63 -0.19
N ASP A 11 5.84 -16.71 0.73
CA ASP A 11 5.11 -15.43 0.79
C ASP A 11 5.55 -14.57 -0.41
N VAL A 12 4.56 -14.01 -1.11
CA VAL A 12 4.81 -13.12 -2.25
C VAL A 12 4.82 -11.66 -1.80
N ASP A 13 5.53 -10.82 -2.51
CA ASP A 13 5.42 -9.39 -2.28
C ASP A 13 4.21 -8.80 -3.02
N PHE A 14 3.98 -7.51 -2.83
CA PHE A 14 2.83 -6.81 -3.42
C PHE A 14 2.86 -6.86 -4.95
N GLN A 15 4.04 -6.70 -5.55
CA GLN A 15 4.20 -6.68 -7.01
C GLN A 15 4.01 -8.09 -7.60
N GLU A 16 4.60 -9.10 -6.98
CA GLU A 16 4.41 -10.50 -7.37
C GLU A 16 2.93 -10.89 -7.31
N ALA A 17 2.21 -10.44 -6.26
CA ALA A 17 0.77 -10.69 -6.14
C ALA A 17 0.02 -10.04 -7.30
N THR A 18 0.38 -8.78 -7.65
CA THR A 18 -0.21 -8.07 -8.81
C THR A 18 0.04 -8.87 -10.10
N ASP A 19 1.27 -9.32 -10.30
CA ASP A 19 1.66 -10.08 -11.49
C ASP A 19 0.83 -11.36 -11.64
N CYS A 20 0.66 -12.10 -10.54
CA CYS A 20 -0.14 -13.32 -10.52
C CYS A 20 -1.62 -13.05 -10.83
N ILE A 21 -2.19 -12.00 -10.22
CA ILE A 21 -3.59 -11.61 -10.48
C ILE A 21 -3.77 -11.26 -11.96
N CYS A 22 -2.84 -10.49 -12.52
CA CYS A 22 -2.92 -10.08 -13.93
C CYS A 22 -2.78 -11.26 -14.89
N ALA A 23 -1.88 -12.20 -14.57
CA ALA A 23 -1.60 -13.34 -15.44
C ALA A 23 -2.68 -14.41 -15.39
N TYR A 24 -3.24 -14.69 -14.22
CA TYR A 24 -4.11 -15.84 -13.99
C TYR A 24 -5.54 -15.50 -13.58
N GLY A 25 -5.81 -14.23 -13.23
CA GLY A 25 -7.12 -13.80 -12.71
C GLY A 25 -8.34 -14.13 -13.58
N PRO A 26 -8.23 -14.15 -14.91
CA PRO A 26 -9.36 -14.58 -15.74
C PRO A 26 -9.74 -16.06 -15.52
N ASP A 27 -8.77 -16.92 -15.27
CA ASP A 27 -8.98 -18.38 -15.18
C ASP A 27 -9.06 -18.88 -13.74
N ILE A 28 -8.34 -18.23 -12.82
CA ILE A 28 -8.18 -18.68 -11.43
C ILE A 28 -8.54 -17.53 -10.49
N THR A 29 -9.39 -17.81 -9.53
CA THR A 29 -9.67 -16.83 -8.46
C THR A 29 -8.55 -16.92 -7.42
N ILE A 30 -7.85 -15.81 -7.21
CA ILE A 30 -6.77 -15.71 -6.24
C ILE A 30 -7.30 -15.06 -4.97
N LEU A 31 -7.07 -15.71 -3.81
CA LEU A 31 -7.35 -15.17 -2.49
C LEU A 31 -6.02 -14.72 -1.87
N LEU A 32 -5.90 -13.41 -1.65
CA LEU A 32 -4.72 -12.84 -0.99
C LEU A 32 -4.94 -12.79 0.52
N GLU A 33 -4.11 -13.51 1.26
CA GLU A 33 -4.06 -13.44 2.73
C GLU A 33 -2.90 -12.53 3.14
N GLY A 34 -3.10 -11.74 4.20
CA GLY A 34 -2.00 -10.90 4.70
C GLY A 34 -2.40 -10.11 5.93
N HIS A 35 -1.40 -9.53 6.58
CA HIS A 35 -1.59 -8.70 7.78
C HIS A 35 -2.53 -7.51 7.48
N MET A 36 -3.23 -7.03 8.51
CA MET A 36 -4.07 -5.86 8.33
C MET A 36 -3.21 -4.62 8.05
N GLY A 37 -3.71 -3.75 7.19
CA GLY A 37 -3.04 -2.47 6.89
C GLY A 37 -1.85 -2.55 5.93
N ILE A 38 -1.63 -3.67 5.25
CA ILE A 38 -0.50 -3.84 4.31
C ILE A 38 -0.81 -3.40 2.88
N GLY A 39 -2.01 -2.86 2.65
CA GLY A 39 -2.35 -2.35 1.32
C GLY A 39 -3.02 -3.34 0.39
N LYS A 40 -3.60 -4.44 0.89
CA LYS A 40 -4.33 -5.41 0.04
C LYS A 40 -5.35 -4.73 -0.87
N SER A 41 -6.08 -3.73 -0.33
CA SER A 41 -7.08 -2.99 -1.11
C SER A 41 -6.47 -2.17 -2.25
N ALA A 42 -5.18 -1.82 -2.19
CA ALA A 42 -4.50 -1.09 -3.26
C ALA A 42 -4.25 -1.98 -4.49
N GLN A 43 -4.39 -3.31 -4.36
CA GLN A 43 -4.22 -4.23 -5.49
C GLN A 43 -5.18 -3.90 -6.65
N LEU A 44 -6.42 -3.49 -6.33
CA LEU A 44 -7.41 -3.15 -7.37
C LEU A 44 -6.90 -2.04 -8.28
N GLU A 45 -6.25 -1.02 -7.70
CA GLU A 45 -5.70 0.09 -8.48
C GLU A 45 -4.49 -0.36 -9.31
N GLU A 46 -3.61 -1.19 -8.75
CA GLU A 46 -2.41 -1.66 -9.47
C GLU A 46 -2.78 -2.60 -10.62
N VAL A 47 -3.74 -3.52 -10.40
CA VAL A 47 -4.26 -4.37 -11.47
C VAL A 47 -4.94 -3.50 -12.55
N GLY A 48 -5.72 -2.50 -12.12
CA GLY A 48 -6.40 -1.57 -13.03
C GLY A 48 -5.44 -0.78 -13.93
N LYS A 49 -4.25 -0.44 -13.45
CA LYS A 49 -3.24 0.24 -14.28
C LYS A 49 -2.79 -0.61 -15.47
N ARG A 50 -2.78 -1.94 -15.30
CA ARG A 50 -2.39 -2.88 -16.36
C ARG A 50 -3.52 -3.16 -17.35
N PHE A 51 -4.77 -2.93 -16.93
CA PHE A 51 -5.96 -3.14 -17.78
C PHE A 51 -6.79 -1.85 -17.79
N PRO A 52 -6.28 -0.77 -18.40
CA PRO A 52 -6.92 0.56 -18.30
C PRO A 52 -8.30 0.65 -18.93
N THR A 53 -8.66 -0.30 -19.80
CA THR A 53 -9.99 -0.35 -20.42
C THR A 53 -11.01 -1.14 -19.60
N TYR A 54 -10.57 -1.88 -18.58
CA TYR A 54 -11.45 -2.70 -17.75
C TYR A 54 -12.10 -1.83 -16.67
N LYS A 55 -13.39 -2.00 -16.46
CA LYS A 55 -14.10 -1.32 -15.37
C LYS A 55 -13.78 -2.05 -14.06
N LYS A 56 -13.45 -1.27 -13.01
CA LYS A 56 -13.10 -1.79 -11.68
C LYS A 56 -14.32 -1.85 -10.80
N TYR A 57 -14.49 -2.95 -10.07
CA TYR A 57 -15.56 -3.18 -9.10
C TYR A 57 -14.96 -3.59 -7.77
N TYR A 58 -15.57 -3.09 -6.71
CA TYR A 58 -15.11 -3.30 -5.34
C TYR A 58 -16.29 -3.71 -4.48
N PHE A 59 -16.22 -4.89 -3.87
CA PHE A 59 -17.26 -5.44 -3.01
C PHE A 59 -16.66 -5.71 -1.63
N ASP A 60 -17.10 -4.97 -0.63
CA ASP A 60 -16.58 -5.06 0.74
C ASP A 60 -17.50 -5.90 1.60
N CYS A 61 -17.05 -7.11 1.95
CA CYS A 61 -17.84 -8.05 2.78
C CYS A 61 -18.15 -7.52 4.18
N THR A 62 -17.35 -6.57 4.70
CA THR A 62 -17.61 -6.00 6.03
C THR A 62 -18.85 -5.12 6.08
N THR A 63 -19.32 -4.65 4.92
CA THR A 63 -20.50 -3.77 4.82
C THR A 63 -21.78 -4.56 4.47
N LYS A 64 -21.67 -5.88 4.36
CA LYS A 64 -22.75 -6.75 3.89
C LYS A 64 -23.24 -7.65 5.03
N MET A 65 -24.53 -8.00 4.99
CA MET A 65 -25.17 -8.78 6.04
C MET A 65 -25.45 -10.22 5.64
N ASP A 66 -25.91 -10.44 4.41
CA ASP A 66 -26.32 -11.79 3.98
C ASP A 66 -26.38 -11.92 2.43
N ALA A 67 -26.91 -13.05 1.96
CA ALA A 67 -27.07 -13.35 0.52
C ALA A 67 -27.88 -12.30 -0.23
N GLY A 68 -28.79 -11.59 0.43
CA GLY A 68 -29.58 -10.52 -0.16
C GLY A 68 -28.72 -9.32 -0.62
N ASP A 69 -27.56 -9.15 -0.03
CA ASP A 69 -26.61 -8.13 -0.48
C ASP A 69 -25.88 -8.54 -1.77
N VAL A 70 -25.92 -9.82 -2.12
CA VAL A 70 -25.29 -10.35 -3.34
C VAL A 70 -26.32 -10.39 -4.49
N MET A 71 -27.53 -10.90 -4.21
CA MET A 71 -28.58 -11.03 -5.23
C MET A 71 -29.95 -11.09 -4.56
N ILE A 72 -30.94 -10.55 -5.26
CA ILE A 72 -32.34 -10.49 -4.81
C ILE A 72 -33.24 -11.19 -5.82
N PRO A 73 -34.16 -12.06 -5.35
CA PRO A 73 -35.12 -12.70 -6.26
C PRO A 73 -36.14 -11.67 -6.84
N LYS A 74 -36.38 -11.78 -8.10
CA LYS A 74 -37.44 -11.01 -8.79
C LYS A 74 -38.32 -11.98 -9.59
N LEU A 75 -39.58 -11.78 -9.56
CA LEU A 75 -40.53 -12.53 -10.41
C LEU A 75 -40.43 -12.02 -11.83
N LYS A 76 -40.40 -12.92 -12.76
CA LYS A 76 -40.42 -12.64 -14.21
C LYS A 76 -41.43 -13.55 -14.86
N ASP A 77 -42.34 -12.96 -15.67
CA ASP A 77 -43.23 -13.72 -16.56
C ASP A 77 -42.46 -14.00 -17.87
N ILE A 78 -42.41 -15.26 -18.26
CA ILE A 78 -41.88 -15.68 -19.56
C ILE A 78 -42.91 -16.63 -20.19
N ASP A 79 -43.54 -16.19 -21.22
CA ASP A 79 -44.55 -16.96 -21.98
C ASP A 79 -45.69 -17.45 -21.08
N GLY A 80 -46.15 -16.60 -20.15
CA GLY A 80 -47.28 -16.92 -19.25
C GLY A 80 -46.92 -17.79 -18.07
N ASN A 81 -45.63 -17.96 -17.79
CA ASN A 81 -45.14 -18.71 -16.63
C ASN A 81 -44.28 -17.82 -15.74
N ASP A 82 -44.51 -17.89 -14.45
CA ASP A 82 -43.71 -17.15 -13.45
C ASP A 82 -42.41 -17.85 -13.14
N PHE A 83 -41.33 -17.12 -13.21
CA PHE A 83 -39.97 -17.58 -12.85
C PHE A 83 -39.35 -16.66 -11.82
N VAL A 84 -38.53 -17.22 -10.97
CA VAL A 84 -37.67 -16.43 -10.10
C VAL A 84 -36.33 -16.19 -10.84
N ARG A 85 -36.04 -14.94 -11.10
CA ARG A 85 -34.73 -14.50 -11.63
C ARG A 85 -34.05 -13.68 -10.53
N PHE A 86 -32.75 -13.87 -10.33
CA PHE A 86 -32.00 -13.13 -9.33
C PHE A 86 -31.34 -11.91 -9.97
N ALA A 87 -31.66 -10.73 -9.45
CA ALA A 87 -30.96 -9.49 -9.79
C ALA A 87 -29.71 -9.39 -8.93
N THR A 88 -28.60 -9.04 -9.53
CA THR A 88 -27.29 -8.98 -8.84
C THR A 88 -26.99 -7.57 -8.33
N ASN A 89 -26.19 -7.50 -7.27
CA ASN A 89 -25.65 -6.24 -6.75
C ASN A 89 -24.68 -5.66 -7.79
N GLU A 90 -24.87 -4.39 -8.15
CA GLU A 90 -24.04 -3.71 -9.16
C GLU A 90 -22.56 -3.61 -8.74
N GLU A 91 -22.26 -3.63 -7.44
CA GLU A 91 -20.89 -3.57 -6.93
C GLU A 91 -20.04 -4.78 -7.36
N LEU A 92 -20.69 -5.88 -7.76
CA LEU A 92 -20.02 -7.07 -8.27
C LEU A 92 -19.65 -6.98 -9.75
N GLY A 93 -20.26 -6.06 -10.49
CA GLY A 93 -19.98 -5.89 -11.92
C GLY A 93 -20.41 -7.03 -12.83
N ILE A 94 -21.06 -8.05 -12.29
CA ILE A 94 -21.41 -9.26 -13.04
C ILE A 94 -22.50 -9.01 -14.09
N HIS A 95 -23.23 -7.92 -13.95
CA HIS A 95 -24.22 -7.49 -14.96
C HIS A 95 -23.54 -7.11 -16.29
N LEU A 96 -22.25 -6.81 -16.29
CA LEU A 96 -21.49 -6.53 -17.51
C LEU A 96 -21.00 -7.85 -18.13
N GLN A 97 -21.87 -8.49 -18.87
CA GLN A 97 -21.56 -9.80 -19.44
C GLN A 97 -20.74 -9.72 -20.74
N LYS A 98 -20.78 -8.57 -21.42
CA LYS A 98 -20.16 -8.39 -22.75
C LYS A 98 -18.80 -7.70 -22.71
N THR A 99 -18.43 -7.10 -21.58
CA THR A 99 -17.16 -6.38 -21.44
C THR A 99 -16.39 -6.90 -20.24
N PRO A 100 -15.07 -7.06 -20.36
CA PRO A 100 -14.28 -7.52 -19.22
C PRO A 100 -14.21 -6.48 -18.11
N SER A 101 -14.13 -6.96 -16.89
CA SER A 101 -14.06 -6.14 -15.68
C SER A 101 -13.05 -6.74 -14.68
N ILE A 102 -12.68 -5.95 -13.69
CA ILE A 102 -11.87 -6.39 -12.56
C ILE A 102 -12.75 -6.30 -11.32
N LEU A 103 -12.96 -7.43 -10.66
CA LEU A 103 -13.72 -7.49 -9.41
C LEU A 103 -12.79 -7.87 -8.27
N MET A 104 -12.75 -7.00 -7.26
CA MET A 104 -12.08 -7.30 -6.00
C MET A 104 -13.15 -7.49 -4.92
N ILE A 105 -13.14 -8.66 -4.28
CA ILE A 105 -13.99 -8.94 -3.11
C ILE A 105 -13.10 -8.84 -1.87
N ASP A 106 -13.29 -7.78 -1.09
CA ASP A 106 -12.42 -7.44 0.04
C ASP A 106 -12.97 -8.01 1.35
N GLU A 107 -12.06 -8.40 2.24
CA GLU A 107 -12.37 -8.92 3.57
C GLU A 107 -13.29 -10.15 3.52
N TYR A 108 -13.04 -11.05 2.57
CA TYR A 108 -13.88 -12.22 2.30
C TYR A 108 -14.05 -13.11 3.54
N GLY A 109 -12.99 -13.26 4.34
CA GLY A 109 -13.04 -14.05 5.57
C GLY A 109 -13.93 -13.48 6.67
N LYS A 110 -14.36 -12.21 6.54
CA LYS A 110 -15.30 -11.58 7.48
C LYS A 110 -16.75 -11.77 7.06
N GLY A 111 -16.99 -12.23 5.85
CA GLY A 111 -18.34 -12.53 5.39
C GLY A 111 -18.91 -13.74 6.13
N ASN A 112 -20.16 -13.64 6.58
CA ASN A 112 -20.81 -14.80 7.20
C ASN A 112 -21.08 -15.90 6.16
N LYS A 113 -21.45 -17.08 6.59
CA LYS A 113 -21.67 -18.24 5.72
C LYS A 113 -22.73 -18.00 4.63
N SER A 114 -23.79 -17.27 4.95
CA SER A 114 -24.84 -16.94 3.97
C SER A 114 -24.27 -16.13 2.81
N LEU A 115 -23.49 -15.09 3.15
CA LEU A 115 -22.85 -14.20 2.18
C LEU A 115 -21.82 -14.96 1.32
N THR A 116 -20.88 -15.66 1.96
CA THR A 116 -19.78 -16.34 1.24
C THR A 116 -20.31 -17.50 0.38
N ASN A 117 -21.30 -18.26 0.88
CA ASN A 117 -21.92 -19.35 0.10
C ASN A 117 -22.61 -18.83 -1.16
N SER A 118 -23.27 -17.65 -1.08
CA SER A 118 -23.95 -17.06 -2.24
C SER A 118 -22.98 -16.68 -3.35
N MET A 119 -21.71 -16.47 -3.03
CA MET A 119 -20.65 -16.09 -3.98
C MET A 119 -19.80 -17.28 -4.49
N ASN A 120 -20.03 -18.49 -3.98
CA ASN A 120 -19.21 -19.65 -4.36
C ASN A 120 -19.16 -19.89 -5.88
N ARG A 121 -20.31 -19.77 -6.57
CA ARG A 121 -20.34 -19.94 -8.03
C ARG A 121 -19.61 -18.82 -8.76
N LEU A 122 -19.68 -17.62 -8.23
CA LEU A 122 -18.97 -16.46 -8.80
C LEU A 122 -17.44 -16.69 -8.72
N CYS A 123 -16.96 -17.16 -7.56
CA CYS A 123 -15.53 -17.40 -7.36
C CYS A 123 -14.99 -18.53 -8.25
N TYR A 124 -15.78 -19.55 -8.54
CA TYR A 124 -15.31 -20.71 -9.28
C TYR A 124 -15.72 -20.70 -10.77
N GLU A 125 -17.00 -20.38 -11.04
CA GLU A 125 -17.57 -20.48 -12.39
C GLU A 125 -17.73 -19.12 -13.07
N ARG A 126 -17.47 -18.01 -12.38
CA ARG A 126 -17.73 -16.64 -12.86
C ARG A 126 -19.22 -16.42 -13.16
N LYS A 127 -20.09 -17.07 -12.39
CA LYS A 127 -21.55 -17.02 -12.58
C LYS A 127 -22.26 -16.64 -11.29
N LEU A 128 -23.36 -15.89 -11.43
CA LEU A 128 -24.21 -15.53 -10.31
C LEU A 128 -25.65 -15.39 -10.83
N GLY A 129 -26.55 -16.24 -10.34
CA GLY A 129 -27.90 -16.32 -10.89
C GLY A 129 -27.84 -16.68 -12.37
N ALA A 130 -28.50 -15.87 -13.21
CA ALA A 130 -28.54 -16.04 -14.66
C ALA A 130 -27.36 -15.34 -15.38
N TYR A 131 -26.50 -14.65 -14.65
CA TYR A 131 -25.44 -13.82 -15.22
C TYR A 131 -24.11 -14.58 -15.26
N THR A 132 -23.37 -14.41 -16.35
CA THR A 132 -22.02 -14.95 -16.53
C THR A 132 -21.08 -13.79 -16.86
N MET A 133 -19.99 -13.63 -16.13
CA MET A 133 -18.98 -12.61 -16.42
C MET A 133 -18.32 -12.85 -17.77
N HIS A 134 -17.82 -11.79 -18.37
CA HIS A 134 -16.99 -11.90 -19.57
C HIS A 134 -15.78 -12.80 -19.28
N LYS A 135 -15.40 -13.64 -20.23
CA LYS A 135 -14.35 -14.66 -20.05
C LYS A 135 -12.98 -14.08 -19.62
N ASP A 136 -12.71 -12.84 -20.02
CA ASP A 136 -11.45 -12.17 -19.69
C ASP A 136 -11.52 -11.34 -18.39
N SER A 137 -12.65 -11.38 -17.69
CA SER A 137 -12.79 -10.66 -16.42
C SER A 137 -11.91 -11.27 -15.32
N ILE A 138 -11.32 -10.42 -14.51
CA ILE A 138 -10.42 -10.80 -13.42
C ILE A 138 -11.21 -10.75 -12.11
N VAL A 139 -11.13 -11.83 -11.31
CA VAL A 139 -11.74 -11.88 -9.97
C VAL A 139 -10.66 -12.27 -8.97
N PHE A 140 -10.48 -11.46 -7.93
CA PHE A 140 -9.61 -11.80 -6.81
C PHE A 140 -10.22 -11.36 -5.49
N LEU A 141 -9.79 -12.00 -4.42
CA LEU A 141 -10.33 -11.78 -3.08
C LEU A 141 -9.19 -11.43 -2.13
N THR A 142 -9.53 -10.76 -1.03
CA THR A 142 -8.58 -10.52 0.06
C THR A 142 -9.17 -10.97 1.40
N THR A 143 -8.29 -11.33 2.33
CA THR A 143 -8.67 -11.61 3.71
C THR A 143 -7.49 -11.30 4.63
N ASN A 144 -7.76 -11.12 5.91
CA ASN A 144 -6.73 -10.98 6.93
C ASN A 144 -6.29 -12.36 7.41
N LEU A 145 -5.11 -12.43 8.06
CA LEU A 145 -4.62 -13.69 8.63
C LEU A 145 -5.54 -14.14 9.77
N GLY A 146 -5.81 -15.43 9.82
CA GLY A 146 -6.65 -16.02 10.87
C GLY A 146 -6.13 -15.74 12.28
N ALA A 147 -4.82 -15.66 12.46
CA ALA A 147 -4.18 -15.34 13.74
C ALA A 147 -4.54 -13.95 14.28
N GLU A 148 -5.05 -13.06 13.45
CA GLU A 148 -5.48 -11.72 13.87
C GLU A 148 -6.89 -11.72 14.49
N ASN A 149 -7.53 -12.89 14.62
CA ASN A 149 -8.88 -13.07 15.19
C ASN A 149 -9.93 -12.16 14.54
N VAL A 150 -9.81 -11.98 13.24
CA VAL A 150 -10.65 -11.05 12.49
C VAL A 150 -11.41 -11.82 11.41
N GLY A 151 -12.53 -12.43 11.81
CA GLY A 151 -13.42 -13.16 10.90
C GLY A 151 -13.42 -14.67 11.10
N ASP A 152 -14.34 -15.33 10.43
CA ASP A 152 -14.47 -16.78 10.46
C ASP A 152 -13.43 -17.45 9.56
N THR A 153 -12.95 -18.60 9.95
CA THR A 153 -12.05 -19.41 9.13
C THR A 153 -12.83 -19.93 7.92
N LEU A 154 -12.28 -19.72 6.74
CA LEU A 154 -12.88 -20.22 5.51
C LEU A 154 -12.87 -21.75 5.47
N ALA A 155 -13.97 -22.34 5.05
CA ALA A 155 -14.09 -23.79 4.98
C ALA A 155 -13.19 -24.38 3.87
N PRO A 156 -12.63 -25.58 4.06
CA PRO A 156 -11.75 -26.21 3.04
C PRO A 156 -12.36 -26.27 1.65
N GLN A 157 -13.67 -26.50 1.54
CA GLN A 157 -14.34 -26.54 0.22
C GLN A 157 -14.42 -25.16 -0.45
N GLN A 158 -14.40 -24.08 0.32
CA GLN A 158 -14.31 -22.71 -0.25
C GLN A 158 -12.88 -22.45 -0.74
N LEU A 159 -11.88 -22.79 0.08
CA LEU A 159 -10.48 -22.62 -0.27
C LEU A 159 -10.09 -23.44 -1.51
N ASN A 160 -10.68 -24.63 -1.69
CA ASN A 160 -10.41 -25.48 -2.85
C ASN A 160 -10.90 -24.88 -4.19
N ARG A 161 -11.73 -23.83 -4.13
CA ARG A 161 -12.24 -23.13 -5.33
C ARG A 161 -11.35 -21.96 -5.75
N MET A 162 -10.27 -21.71 -5.01
CA MET A 162 -9.40 -20.56 -5.24
C MET A 162 -7.95 -20.93 -4.98
N THR A 163 -7.05 -20.11 -5.46
CA THR A 163 -5.62 -20.24 -5.14
C THR A 163 -5.30 -19.24 -4.02
N VAL A 164 -4.84 -19.77 -2.89
CA VAL A 164 -4.52 -18.94 -1.71
C VAL A 164 -3.05 -18.54 -1.80
N MET A 165 -2.80 -17.22 -1.74
CA MET A 165 -1.45 -16.65 -1.72
C MET A 165 -1.30 -15.76 -0.50
N ARG A 166 -0.21 -15.94 0.24
CA ARG A 166 0.11 -15.07 1.36
C ARG A 166 0.98 -13.92 0.89
N VAL A 167 0.52 -12.68 1.18
CA VAL A 167 1.28 -11.46 0.85
C VAL A 167 2.07 -11.04 2.08
N ARG A 168 3.39 -10.96 1.94
CA ARG A 168 4.25 -10.52 3.04
C ARG A 168 4.01 -9.05 3.36
N LYS A 169 4.19 -8.71 4.62
CA LYS A 169 4.13 -7.32 5.05
C LYS A 169 5.30 -6.57 4.41
N PRO A 170 5.07 -5.40 3.79
CA PRO A 170 6.17 -4.62 3.22
C PRO A 170 7.20 -4.27 4.29
N SER A 171 8.47 -4.36 3.92
CA SER A 171 9.55 -3.91 4.80
C SER A 171 9.47 -2.38 4.96
N HIS A 172 10.24 -1.85 5.91
CA HIS A 172 10.30 -0.39 6.08
C HIS A 172 10.86 0.29 4.82
N THR A 173 11.82 -0.33 4.13
CA THR A 173 12.37 0.20 2.88
C THR A 173 11.34 0.21 1.76
N ASP A 174 10.60 -0.89 1.58
CA ASP A 174 9.52 -0.97 0.58
C ASP A 174 8.47 0.13 0.82
N TRP A 175 8.11 0.33 2.10
CA TRP A 175 7.11 1.34 2.46
C TRP A 175 7.63 2.78 2.22
N ILE A 176 8.92 3.03 2.52
CA ILE A 176 9.54 4.34 2.26
C ILE A 176 9.59 4.62 0.76
N ASP A 177 10.03 3.65 -0.04
CA ASP A 177 10.10 3.80 -1.50
C ASP A 177 8.72 4.11 -2.08
N TRP A 178 7.70 3.37 -1.66
CA TRP A 178 6.31 3.65 -2.03
C TRP A 178 5.88 5.06 -1.57
N GLY A 179 6.21 5.42 -0.35
CA GLY A 179 5.85 6.71 0.25
C GLY A 179 6.50 7.91 -0.44
N LEU A 180 7.70 7.76 -0.92
CA LEU A 180 8.39 8.76 -1.73
C LEU A 180 7.65 9.00 -3.05
N UNK A 181 7.16 8.02 -3.48
CA UNK A 181 6.54 8.11 -4.61
C UNK A 181 5.31 8.73 -4.51
N LYS A 182 4.60 8.49 -3.43
CA LYS A 182 3.30 9.08 -3.08
C LYS A 182 3.39 10.50 -2.49
N GLY A 183 4.57 10.99 -2.22
CA GLY A 183 4.78 12.30 -1.62
C GLY A 183 4.42 12.38 -0.13
N LEU A 184 4.60 11.28 0.62
CA LEU A 184 4.36 11.29 2.07
C LEU A 184 5.37 12.21 2.79
N ASN A 185 4.94 12.76 3.91
CA ASN A 185 5.72 13.72 4.69
C ASN A 185 7.12 13.20 5.02
N HIS A 186 8.16 13.99 4.68
CA HIS A 186 9.56 13.60 4.83
C HIS A 186 9.94 13.27 6.27
N VAL A 187 9.34 13.93 7.26
CA VAL A 187 9.65 13.64 8.68
C VAL A 187 9.16 12.23 9.05
N VAL A 188 7.95 11.86 8.58
CA VAL A 188 7.40 10.53 8.84
C VAL A 188 8.24 9.46 8.13
N LEU A 189 8.61 9.70 6.88
CA LEU A 189 9.48 8.77 6.12
C LEU A 189 10.84 8.58 6.83
N GLY A 190 11.47 9.66 7.24
CA GLY A 190 12.75 9.61 7.96
C GLY A 190 12.62 8.90 9.30
N CYS A 191 11.53 9.14 10.02
CA CYS A 191 11.28 8.48 11.30
C CYS A 191 11.12 6.97 11.13
N VAL A 192 10.41 6.52 10.08
CA VAL A 192 10.25 5.09 9.77
C VAL A 192 11.61 4.47 9.43
N ARG A 193 12.45 5.18 8.68
CA ARG A 193 13.81 4.72 8.33
C ARG A 193 14.64 4.42 9.59
N GLU A 194 14.57 5.31 10.58
CA GLU A 194 15.31 5.15 11.84
C GLU A 194 14.66 4.14 12.81
N ASN A 195 13.40 3.73 12.50
CA ASN A 195 12.62 2.81 13.34
C ASN A 195 12.05 1.66 12.50
N PRO A 196 12.91 0.81 11.90
CA PRO A 196 12.43 -0.27 11.00
C PRO A 196 11.46 -1.25 11.69
N HIS A 197 11.58 -1.43 13.00
CA HIS A 197 10.70 -2.29 13.80
C HIS A 197 9.24 -1.80 13.81
N TRP A 198 8.96 -0.56 13.41
CA TRP A 198 7.58 -0.05 13.29
C TRP A 198 6.76 -0.83 12.25
N LEU A 199 7.41 -1.45 11.28
CA LEU A 199 6.72 -2.23 10.25
C LEU A 199 7.02 -3.74 10.36
N GLN A 200 7.60 -4.17 11.47
CA GLN A 200 7.85 -5.58 11.76
C GLN A 200 6.52 -6.36 11.83
N PRO A 201 6.44 -7.56 11.25
CA PRO A 201 5.27 -8.42 11.43
C PRO A 201 5.15 -8.92 12.87
N PHE A 202 3.91 -9.01 13.40
CA PHE A 202 3.72 -9.44 14.79
C PHE A 202 4.20 -10.89 15.02
N ASP A 203 4.15 -11.72 13.99
CA ASP A 203 4.56 -13.12 14.09
C ASP A 203 6.10 -13.32 14.14
N GLU A 204 6.85 -12.22 14.03
CA GLU A 204 8.30 -12.18 14.32
C GLU A 204 8.59 -11.66 15.73
N VAL A 205 7.56 -11.39 16.53
CA VAL A 205 7.68 -10.83 17.88
C VAL A 205 7.11 -11.82 18.89
N ASP A 206 7.99 -12.51 19.60
CA ASP A 206 7.56 -13.54 20.58
C ASP A 206 6.81 -12.94 21.77
N ASN A 207 7.30 -11.83 22.31
CA ASN A 207 6.70 -11.14 23.44
C ASN A 207 6.17 -9.78 22.98
N PRO A 208 4.85 -9.51 23.12
CA PRO A 208 4.28 -8.22 22.67
C PRO A 208 4.99 -6.99 23.21
N SER A 209 5.57 -7.07 24.43
CA SER A 209 6.29 -5.92 25.02
C SER A 209 7.60 -5.59 24.31
N ASP A 210 8.15 -6.51 23.50
CA ASP A 210 9.42 -6.27 22.79
C ASP A 210 9.20 -5.28 21.63
N ASN A 211 7.94 -5.14 21.15
CA ASN A 211 7.61 -4.14 20.14
C ASN A 211 6.27 -3.49 20.49
N PRO A 212 6.28 -2.42 21.30
CA PRO A 212 5.05 -1.76 21.74
C PRO A 212 4.36 -0.93 20.66
N TYR A 213 4.94 -0.82 19.48
CA TYR A 213 4.44 0.05 18.41
C TYR A 213 3.39 -0.64 17.54
N ILE A 214 3.51 -1.95 17.32
CA ILE A 214 2.70 -2.68 16.35
C ILE A 214 1.51 -3.38 17.01
N TYR A 215 0.54 -3.79 16.18
CA TYR A 215 -0.53 -4.69 16.61
C TYR A 215 0.06 -6.06 16.97
N HIS A 216 -0.42 -6.65 18.05
CA HIS A 216 -0.11 -8.03 18.41
C HIS A 216 -1.39 -8.71 18.93
N PRO A 217 -1.75 -9.90 18.43
CA PRO A 217 -3.04 -10.53 18.80
C PRO A 217 -3.18 -10.88 20.28
N ARG A 218 -2.06 -11.06 20.99
CA ARG A 218 -2.07 -11.35 22.46
C ARG A 218 -2.19 -10.09 23.32
N GLU A 219 -2.17 -8.90 22.70
CA GLU A 219 -2.30 -7.64 23.43
C GLU A 219 -3.21 -6.67 22.64
N GLN A 220 -4.36 -6.36 23.21
CA GLN A 220 -5.39 -5.55 22.54
C GLN A 220 -5.02 -4.06 22.58
N ARG A 221 -4.04 -3.67 21.78
CA ARG A 221 -3.69 -2.25 21.61
C ARG A 221 -4.75 -1.56 20.75
N ARG A 222 -5.24 -0.45 21.24
CA ARG A 222 -6.27 0.33 20.57
C ARG A 222 -5.70 1.12 19.37
N HIS A 223 -4.45 1.58 19.51
CA HIS A 223 -3.76 2.38 18.49
C HIS A 223 -2.37 1.80 18.27
N PHE A 224 -1.98 1.62 17.04
CA PHE A 224 -0.72 0.95 16.68
C PHE A 224 -0.27 1.37 15.28
N VAL A 225 1.00 1.10 15.00
CA VAL A 225 1.61 1.45 13.71
C VAL A 225 1.32 0.38 12.65
N THR A 226 0.86 0.85 11.49
CA THR A 226 0.75 0.07 10.25
C THR A 226 1.08 1.03 9.09
N GLY A 227 1.28 0.51 7.90
CA GLY A 227 1.45 1.36 6.71
C GLY A 227 0.31 2.36 6.55
N ARG A 228 -0.93 1.91 6.78
CA ARG A 228 -2.13 2.77 6.70
C ARG A 228 -2.16 3.86 7.78
N SER A 229 -1.77 3.53 9.02
CA SER A 229 -1.78 4.54 10.09
C SER A 229 -0.62 5.54 9.92
N LEU A 230 0.50 5.11 9.34
CA LEU A 230 1.61 6.01 8.99
C LEU A 230 1.24 6.96 7.86
N GLU A 231 0.45 6.50 6.88
CA GLU A 231 -0.08 7.37 5.82
C GLU A 231 -0.96 8.48 6.43
N LYS A 232 -1.83 8.12 7.36
CA LYS A 232 -2.64 9.11 8.11
C LYS A 232 -1.75 10.06 8.92
N ALA A 233 -0.73 9.53 9.60
CA ALA A 233 0.22 10.34 10.36
C ALA A 233 0.95 11.34 9.45
N SER A 234 1.27 10.93 8.22
CA SER A 234 1.87 11.81 7.21
C SER A 234 0.95 13.01 6.88
N ILE A 235 -0.34 12.74 6.68
CA ILE A 235 -1.33 13.80 6.42
C ILE A 235 -1.43 14.74 7.63
N ILE A 236 -1.55 14.16 8.82
CA ILE A 236 -1.68 14.94 10.08
C ILE A 236 -0.44 15.81 10.28
N PHE A 237 0.74 15.21 10.18
CA PHE A 237 2.01 15.92 10.40
C PHE A 237 2.26 16.96 9.32
N GLY A 238 1.83 16.73 8.09
CA GLY A 238 1.93 17.69 6.98
C GLY A 238 1.13 18.98 7.20
N ARG A 239 0.18 18.94 8.12
CA ARG A 239 -0.68 20.10 8.48
C ARG A 239 -0.44 20.56 9.91
N LYS A 240 0.71 20.25 10.49
CA LYS A 240 1.03 20.52 11.90
C LYS A 240 0.89 21.99 12.30
N ASP A 241 1.13 22.90 11.36
CA ASP A 241 1.12 24.34 11.63
C ASP A 241 -0.29 24.95 11.62
N VAL A 242 -1.32 24.16 11.31
CA VAL A 242 -2.72 24.60 11.26
C VAL A 242 -3.40 24.42 12.63
N ILE A 243 -2.82 23.61 13.52
CA ILE A 243 -3.41 23.27 14.83
C ILE A 243 -2.37 23.42 15.94
N THR A 244 -2.84 23.45 17.19
CA THR A 244 -1.93 23.51 18.33
C THR A 244 -1.11 22.22 18.47
N THR A 245 0.07 22.32 19.07
CA THR A 245 0.92 21.15 19.34
C THR A 245 0.16 20.10 20.17
N ARG A 246 -0.66 20.54 21.12
CA ARG A 246 -1.48 19.63 21.93
C ARG A 246 -2.47 18.85 21.07
N ALA A 247 -3.19 19.53 20.18
CA ALA A 247 -4.15 18.89 19.27
C ALA A 247 -3.43 17.94 18.30
N LEU A 248 -2.28 18.34 17.76
CA LEU A 248 -1.43 17.50 16.90
C LEU A 248 -1.05 16.20 17.62
N THR A 249 -0.56 16.31 18.86
CA THR A 249 -0.17 15.14 19.68
C THR A 249 -1.37 14.22 19.91
N CYS A 250 -2.54 14.78 20.21
CA CYS A 250 -3.76 13.97 20.41
C CYS A 250 -4.16 13.22 19.14
N MET A 251 -4.10 13.86 17.98
CA MET A 251 -4.42 13.21 16.70
C MET A 251 -3.44 12.08 16.39
N LEU A 252 -2.14 12.32 16.60
CA LEU A 252 -1.12 11.31 16.38
C LEU A 252 -1.29 10.13 17.36
N ASN A 253 -1.54 10.41 18.65
CA ASN A 253 -1.80 9.37 19.66
C ASN A 253 -2.97 8.47 19.23
N GLY A 254 -4.04 9.07 18.71
CA GLY A 254 -5.21 8.35 18.21
C GLY A 254 -4.98 7.62 16.89
N THR A 255 -3.83 7.81 16.27
CA THR A 255 -3.52 7.23 14.95
C THR A 255 -2.42 6.16 15.04
N ILE A 256 -1.29 6.48 15.65
CA ILE A 256 -0.11 5.59 15.70
C ILE A 256 0.26 5.16 17.13
N GLY A 257 -0.49 5.62 18.13
CA GLY A 257 -0.25 5.31 19.53
C GLY A 257 0.76 6.25 20.19
N VAL A 258 0.74 6.28 21.52
CA VAL A 258 1.54 7.23 22.34
C VAL A 258 3.06 7.04 22.11
N ALA A 259 3.52 5.79 22.11
CA ALA A 259 4.95 5.49 21.96
C ALA A 259 5.49 6.01 20.61
N ALA A 260 4.81 5.70 19.52
CA ALA A 260 5.21 6.15 18.19
C ALA A 260 5.08 7.67 18.04
N THR A 261 4.06 8.27 18.64
CA THR A 261 3.89 9.74 18.63
C THR A 261 5.08 10.42 19.31
N ASN A 262 5.48 9.95 20.49
CA ASN A 262 6.61 10.51 21.21
C ASN A 262 7.91 10.41 20.38
N THR A 263 8.13 9.27 19.75
CA THR A 263 9.27 9.06 18.87
C THR A 263 9.24 10.03 17.68
N LEU A 264 8.09 10.15 17.01
CA LEU A 264 7.93 11.05 15.85
C LEU A 264 8.12 12.51 16.24
N MET A 265 7.54 12.94 17.35
CA MET A 265 7.65 14.34 17.83
C MET A 265 9.10 14.67 18.21
N THR A 266 9.82 13.74 18.84
CA THR A 266 11.24 13.91 19.18
C THR A 266 12.09 13.96 17.89
N PHE A 267 11.86 13.04 16.98
CA PHE A 267 12.55 12.99 15.69
C PHE A 267 12.35 14.26 14.88
N SER A 268 11.15 14.84 14.92
CA SER A 268 10.84 16.05 14.15
C SER A 268 11.71 17.24 14.53
N ARG A 269 12.22 17.28 15.78
CA ARG A 269 13.10 18.37 16.24
C ARG A 269 14.46 18.36 15.49
N LEU A 270 14.86 17.21 14.96
CA LEU A 270 16.09 17.13 14.15
C LEU A 270 15.96 17.98 12.88
N THR A 271 14.73 18.14 12.35
CA THR A 271 14.52 18.92 11.14
C THR A 271 14.84 20.41 11.32
N GLU A 272 14.81 20.90 12.56
CA GLU A 272 15.14 22.31 12.87
C GLU A 272 16.62 22.61 12.67
N GLN A 273 17.48 21.59 12.67
CA GLN A 273 18.92 21.72 12.49
C GLN A 273 19.38 21.55 11.02
N LEU A 274 18.43 21.20 10.14
CA LEU A 274 18.73 20.98 8.73
C LEU A 274 18.87 22.30 7.97
N PRO A 275 19.68 22.33 6.89
CA PRO A 275 19.71 23.52 6.01
C PRO A 275 18.31 23.79 5.48
N THR A 276 17.94 25.06 5.38
CA THR A 276 16.66 25.43 4.78
C THR A 276 16.71 25.21 3.26
N MET A 277 15.56 25.02 2.65
CA MET A 277 15.51 24.91 1.18
C MET A 277 16.05 26.20 0.52
N ASP A 278 15.74 27.35 1.10
CA ASP A 278 16.22 28.63 0.59
C ASP A 278 17.75 28.75 0.67
N SER A 279 18.39 28.23 1.71
CA SER A 279 19.84 28.25 1.79
C SER A 279 20.47 27.39 0.68
N ILE A 280 19.85 26.24 0.34
CA ILE A 280 20.31 25.38 -0.74
C ILE A 280 20.08 26.05 -2.11
N LYS A 281 18.91 26.67 -2.32
CA LYS A 281 18.57 27.35 -3.56
C LYS A 281 19.52 28.51 -3.85
N ASN A 282 19.82 29.31 -2.82
CA ASN A 282 20.56 30.57 -2.98
C ASN A 282 22.08 30.36 -2.95
N ASP A 283 22.57 29.38 -2.20
CA ASP A 283 24.02 29.12 -2.09
C ASP A 283 24.30 27.63 -1.90
N PRO A 284 24.10 26.82 -2.96
CA PRO A 284 24.26 25.37 -2.85
C PRO A 284 25.69 24.91 -2.53
N MET A 285 26.69 25.74 -2.84
CA MET A 285 28.09 25.39 -2.59
C MET A 285 28.47 25.53 -1.11
N ASN A 286 27.81 26.45 -0.38
CA ASN A 286 28.14 26.74 1.02
C ASN A 286 27.02 26.33 1.99
N ALA A 287 25.82 25.98 1.49
CA ALA A 287 24.74 25.50 2.36
C ALA A 287 25.23 24.32 3.20
N LYS A 288 24.82 24.31 4.47
CA LYS A 288 25.23 23.28 5.44
C LYS A 288 24.91 21.87 4.92
N VAL A 289 25.84 20.94 5.07
CA VAL A 289 25.59 19.50 4.84
C VAL A 289 25.34 18.88 6.22
N PRO A 290 24.26 18.09 6.41
CA PRO A 290 24.04 17.42 7.68
C PRO A 290 25.19 16.47 8.04
N ASP A 291 25.48 16.38 9.33
CA ASP A 291 26.59 15.60 9.85
C ASP A 291 26.30 14.10 9.98
N ASP A 292 25.02 13.72 9.93
CA ASP A 292 24.60 12.32 10.12
C ASP A 292 23.69 11.85 8.98
N ALA A 293 23.57 10.52 8.86
CA ALA A 293 22.80 9.88 7.80
C ALA A 293 21.29 10.22 7.85
N ALA A 294 20.75 10.36 9.08
CA ALA A 294 19.33 10.70 9.25
C ALA A 294 19.04 12.09 8.69
N GLY A 295 19.90 13.08 9.00
CA GLY A 295 19.76 14.44 8.48
C GLY A 295 19.91 14.49 6.96
N VAL A 296 20.87 13.74 6.42
CA VAL A 296 21.07 13.63 4.95
C VAL A 296 19.80 13.11 4.28
N CYS A 297 19.23 12.00 4.80
CA CYS A 297 18.00 11.42 4.25
C CYS A 297 16.81 12.40 4.34
N LEU A 298 16.68 13.10 5.46
CA LEU A 298 15.62 14.10 5.64
C LEU A 298 15.71 15.22 4.61
N VAL A 299 16.91 15.72 4.32
CA VAL A 299 17.12 16.76 3.29
C VAL A 299 16.70 16.23 1.92
N ILE A 300 17.09 14.99 1.58
CA ILE A 300 16.71 14.36 0.30
C ILE A 300 15.19 14.21 0.22
N TYR A 301 14.56 13.63 1.25
CA TYR A 301 13.10 13.39 1.24
C TYR A 301 12.34 14.71 1.12
N ARG A 302 12.76 15.74 1.87
CA ARG A 302 12.15 17.07 1.81
C ARG A 302 12.29 17.68 0.42
N THR A 303 13.48 17.54 -0.19
CA THR A 303 13.70 18.03 -1.56
C THR A 303 12.81 17.30 -2.56
N LEU A 304 12.72 15.97 -2.47
CA LEU A 304 11.84 15.19 -3.35
C LEU A 304 10.38 15.64 -3.29
N GLN A 305 9.93 16.17 -2.14
CA GLN A 305 8.56 16.68 -1.99
C GLN A 305 8.36 18.08 -2.58
N THR A 306 9.43 18.88 -2.64
CA THR A 306 9.29 20.32 -2.94
C THR A 306 10.01 20.76 -4.23
N ILE A 307 10.85 19.91 -4.83
CA ILE A 307 11.70 20.30 -5.97
C ILE A 307 10.87 20.78 -7.16
N GLU A 308 11.27 21.94 -7.71
CA GLU A 308 10.71 22.53 -8.92
C GLU A 308 11.85 22.79 -9.91
N ARG A 309 11.48 22.89 -11.19
CA ARG A 309 12.44 23.01 -12.29
C ARG A 309 13.43 24.16 -12.12
N ASP A 310 12.98 25.26 -11.55
CA ASP A 310 13.77 26.51 -11.42
C ASP A 310 14.97 26.38 -10.48
N TRP A 311 14.99 25.41 -9.57
CA TRP A 311 16.12 25.24 -8.66
C TRP A 311 16.78 23.84 -8.70
N VAL A 312 16.47 23.05 -9.74
CA VAL A 312 17.13 21.76 -9.94
C VAL A 312 18.64 21.93 -10.06
N ASP A 313 19.12 22.95 -10.77
CA ASP A 313 20.57 23.16 -10.94
C ASP A 313 21.27 23.42 -9.59
N ALA A 314 20.64 24.22 -8.71
CA ALA A 314 21.16 24.45 -7.36
C ALA A 314 21.17 23.14 -6.55
N TRP A 315 20.07 22.38 -6.62
CA TRP A 315 20.00 21.08 -5.94
C TRP A 315 21.06 20.11 -6.48
N MET A 316 21.25 20.03 -7.81
CA MET A 316 22.26 19.12 -8.37
C MET A 316 23.69 19.52 -7.94
N THR A 317 23.95 20.80 -7.75
CA THR A 317 25.21 21.27 -7.15
C THR A 317 25.34 20.80 -5.70
N TYR A 318 24.28 20.96 -4.93
CA TYR A 318 24.27 20.60 -3.50
C TYR A 318 24.36 19.07 -3.28
N VAL A 319 23.54 18.28 -4.02
CA VAL A 319 23.46 16.83 -3.80
C VAL A 319 24.80 16.13 -4.09
N GLN A 320 25.59 16.68 -5.03
CA GLN A 320 26.92 16.13 -5.33
C GLN A 320 27.94 16.29 -4.17
N ARG A 321 27.64 17.14 -3.20
CA ARG A 321 28.44 17.27 -1.96
C ARG A 321 28.08 16.19 -0.94
N LEU A 322 26.96 15.49 -1.14
CA LEU A 322 26.52 14.38 -0.31
C LEU A 322 27.20 13.07 -0.76
N GLY A 323 27.19 12.06 0.12
CA GLY A 323 27.74 10.74 -0.20
C GLY A 323 27.03 10.06 -1.37
N LYS A 324 27.71 9.11 -2.02
CA LYS A 324 27.18 8.42 -3.21
C LYS A 324 25.85 7.70 -2.93
N GLU A 325 25.70 7.11 -1.76
CA GLU A 325 24.46 6.46 -1.35
C GLU A 325 23.27 7.47 -1.39
N ALA A 326 23.49 8.67 -0.84
CA ALA A 326 22.50 9.74 -0.83
C ALA A 326 22.14 10.20 -2.25
N GLN A 327 23.17 10.36 -3.11
CA GLN A 327 22.96 10.70 -4.52
C GLN A 327 22.15 9.62 -5.24
N GLY A 328 22.46 8.34 -4.99
CA GLY A 328 21.74 7.19 -5.54
C GLY A 328 20.28 7.17 -5.12
N MET A 329 20.01 7.42 -3.83
CA MET A 329 18.65 7.49 -3.28
C MET A 329 17.81 8.56 -4.01
N PHE A 330 18.37 9.75 -4.19
CA PHE A 330 17.71 10.83 -4.95
C PHE A 330 17.45 10.40 -6.39
N GLY A 331 18.48 9.92 -7.07
CA GLY A 331 18.42 9.54 -8.49
C GLY A 331 17.41 8.41 -8.75
N LYS A 332 17.45 7.35 -7.94
CA LYS A 332 16.51 6.21 -8.04
C LYS A 332 15.06 6.70 -7.94
N THR A 333 14.77 7.53 -6.93
CA THR A 333 13.40 8.05 -6.73
C THR A 333 12.95 8.92 -7.90
N VAL A 334 13.81 9.84 -8.36
CA VAL A 334 13.49 10.77 -9.45
C VAL A 334 13.25 10.02 -10.78
N CYS A 335 13.98 8.94 -11.02
CA CYS A 335 13.83 8.14 -12.25
C CYS A 335 12.57 7.26 -12.22
N HIS A 336 12.00 6.99 -11.06
CA HIS A 336 10.82 6.12 -10.92
C HIS A 336 9.63 6.70 -11.70
N LYS A 337 8.95 5.84 -12.45
CA LYS A 337 7.83 6.25 -13.34
C LYS A 337 6.68 6.93 -12.61
N ASP A 338 6.43 6.53 -11.36
CA ASP A 338 5.31 7.01 -10.55
C ASP A 338 5.66 8.26 -9.71
N TYR A 339 6.90 8.74 -9.77
CA TYR A 339 7.29 9.93 -9.01
C TYR A 339 6.65 11.19 -9.62
N GLY A 340 5.81 11.86 -8.83
CA GLY A 340 4.96 12.96 -9.32
C GLY A 340 5.70 14.15 -9.90
N ARG A 341 6.93 14.42 -9.43
CA ARG A 341 7.74 15.57 -9.90
C ARG A 341 8.83 15.16 -10.89
N ARG A 342 8.78 13.94 -11.39
CA ARG A 342 9.79 13.38 -12.30
C ARG A 342 10.15 14.33 -13.44
N LYS A 343 9.13 14.87 -14.12
CA LYS A 343 9.34 15.76 -15.29
C LYS A 343 10.04 17.07 -14.95
N GLN A 344 9.93 17.54 -13.72
CA GLN A 344 10.61 18.76 -13.27
C GLN A 344 12.14 18.57 -13.26
N VAL A 345 12.59 17.34 -12.98
CA VAL A 345 14.01 17.04 -12.74
C VAL A 345 14.70 16.39 -13.93
N VAL A 346 14.13 15.28 -14.46
CA VAL A 346 14.84 14.41 -15.42
C VAL A 346 15.17 15.12 -16.74
N ASN A 347 14.42 16.16 -17.10
CA ASN A 347 14.59 16.90 -18.34
C ASN A 347 15.54 18.11 -18.21
N THR A 348 16.24 18.24 -17.07
CA THR A 348 17.21 19.32 -16.87
C THR A 348 18.61 18.88 -17.30
N LYS A 349 19.40 19.81 -17.81
CA LYS A 349 20.77 19.53 -18.28
C LYS A 349 21.65 19.02 -17.13
N SER A 350 21.53 19.62 -15.96
CA SER A 350 22.34 19.24 -14.78
C SER A 350 22.05 17.82 -14.33
N PHE A 351 20.77 17.42 -14.29
CA PHE A 351 20.42 16.04 -13.91
C PHE A 351 20.90 15.06 -14.99
N MET A 352 20.67 15.37 -16.26
CA MET A 352 21.10 14.48 -17.36
C MET A 352 22.61 14.26 -17.36
N ALA A 353 23.39 15.32 -17.11
CA ALA A 353 24.85 15.23 -17.04
C ALA A 353 25.29 14.33 -15.86
N TRP A 354 24.66 14.54 -14.70
CA TRP A 354 24.92 13.72 -13.51
C TRP A 354 24.53 12.24 -13.74
N ALA A 355 23.36 12.01 -14.34
CA ALA A 355 22.85 10.65 -14.59
C ALA A 355 23.76 9.86 -15.53
N ARG A 356 24.28 10.50 -16.59
CA ARG A 356 25.23 9.87 -17.51
C ARG A 356 26.54 9.47 -16.80
N ALA A 357 26.99 10.29 -15.87
CA ALA A 357 28.21 10.03 -15.11
C ALA A 357 28.03 8.97 -14.00
N ASN A 358 26.78 8.65 -13.65
CA ASN A 358 26.45 7.78 -12.53
C ASN A 358 25.41 6.70 -12.90
N ASN A 359 25.36 6.28 -14.17
CA ASN A 359 24.36 5.31 -14.66
C ASN A 359 24.41 3.97 -13.92
N TYR A 360 25.56 3.56 -13.41
CA TYR A 360 25.73 2.35 -12.62
C TYR A 360 24.82 2.31 -11.37
N MET A 361 24.32 3.45 -10.93
CA MET A 361 23.43 3.54 -9.76
C MET A 361 21.98 3.13 -10.07
N TYR A 362 21.63 2.92 -11.35
CA TYR A 362 20.25 2.64 -11.78
C TYR A 362 20.09 1.33 -12.55
N GLU A 363 21.18 0.66 -12.90
CA GLU A 363 21.16 -0.49 -13.79
C GLU A 363 20.84 -1.82 -13.08
N GLU A 364 20.76 -1.84 -11.74
CA GLU A 364 20.60 -3.07 -10.96
C GLU A 364 19.16 -3.66 -10.96
N ASP A 365 18.17 -2.90 -11.43
CA ASP A 365 16.77 -3.33 -11.33
C ASP A 365 16.18 -3.90 -12.64
N GLN A 366 17.02 -4.34 -13.61
CA GLN A 366 16.54 -4.94 -14.85
C GLN A 366 16.86 -6.44 -15.00
N SER A 367 17.23 -7.11 -13.90
CA SER A 367 17.49 -8.57 -13.94
C SER A 367 16.37 -9.36 -13.26
#